data_8f76c71607f0fb6566bcc072d2e1ca6a
#
_entry.id   8f76c71607f0fb6566bcc072d2e1ca6a
#
_cell.length_a   1.000
_cell.length_b   1.000
_cell.length_c   1.000
_cell.angle_alpha   90.00
_cell.angle_beta   90.00
_cell.angle_gamma   90.00
#
_symmetry.space_group_name_H-M   'P 1'
#
loop_
_entity.id
_entity.type
_entity.pdbx_description
1 polymer ?
#
loop_
_entity_poly.entity_id
_entity_poly.type
_entity_poly.pdbx_seq_one_letter_code
_entity_poly.pdbx_strand_id
1 'polypeptide(L)'
;MDKRYAPQPIARWYIGAAVAALVLMILPLVGAAIHLSTDPATLPLDERAQYAAEPLWMVLAFGLAGLAGALGGLMMVLRRTAAQPMMLVALAAIAIWFLGLFVNPGLRDLLSTGQIAAAIIVVAIVWTIFWFARHSRQRGWLR
;
A
#
# COMPACT_ATOMS: atom_id res chain seq x y z
N MET A 1 9.40 12.70 -37.71
CA MET A 1 8.97 12.88 -36.29
C MET A 1 7.90 11.83 -35.99
N ASP A 2 8.25 10.85 -35.19
CA ASP A 2 7.37 9.68 -34.98
C ASP A 2 6.20 10.08 -34.06
N LYS A 3 4.97 10.11 -34.62
CA LYS A 3 3.73 10.49 -33.91
C LYS A 3 3.39 9.60 -32.69
N ARG A 4 4.17 8.53 -32.46
CA ARG A 4 4.00 7.57 -31.34
C ARG A 4 4.42 8.13 -29.98
N TYR A 5 5.12 9.26 -29.92
CA TYR A 5 5.64 9.86 -28.68
C TYR A 5 5.02 11.21 -28.30
N ALA A 6 3.94 11.63 -28.97
CA ALA A 6 3.23 12.83 -28.51
C ALA A 6 2.57 12.56 -27.15
N PRO A 7 2.85 13.38 -26.11
CA PRO A 7 2.21 13.23 -24.81
C PRO A 7 0.69 13.28 -24.97
N GLN A 8 0.02 12.23 -24.51
CA GLN A 8 -1.45 12.20 -24.59
C GLN A 8 -2.04 13.23 -23.62
N PRO A 9 -3.17 13.87 -23.97
CA PRO A 9 -3.83 14.81 -23.08
C PRO A 9 -4.21 14.09 -21.78
N ILE A 10 -4.04 14.79 -20.65
CA ILE A 10 -4.33 14.26 -19.33
C ILE A 10 -5.84 14.04 -19.22
N ALA A 11 -6.22 12.83 -18.79
CA ALA A 11 -7.61 12.52 -18.53
C ALA A 11 -8.17 13.39 -17.40
N ARG A 12 -9.40 13.89 -17.53
CA ARG A 12 -10.04 14.76 -16.52
C ARG A 12 -10.15 14.10 -15.13
N TRP A 13 -10.30 12.77 -15.10
CA TRP A 13 -10.39 11.98 -13.87
C TRP A 13 -9.04 11.68 -13.20
N TYR A 14 -7.91 11.94 -13.89
CA TYR A 14 -6.57 11.59 -13.42
C TYR A 14 -6.25 12.13 -12.02
N ILE A 15 -6.49 13.43 -11.80
CA ILE A 15 -6.17 14.07 -10.50
C ILE A 15 -7.02 13.46 -9.38
N GLY A 16 -8.31 13.22 -9.63
CA GLY A 16 -9.18 12.56 -8.66
C GLY A 16 -8.68 11.16 -8.27
N ALA A 17 -8.25 10.37 -9.26
CA ALA A 17 -7.69 9.04 -9.01
C ALA A 17 -6.34 9.12 -8.27
N ALA A 18 -5.48 10.09 -8.59
CA ALA A 18 -4.20 10.29 -7.89
C ALA A 18 -4.41 10.70 -6.41
N VAL A 19 -5.37 11.56 -6.14
CA VAL A 19 -5.75 11.94 -4.76
C VAL A 19 -6.34 10.75 -4.02
N ALA A 20 -7.23 9.98 -4.65
CA ALA A 20 -7.78 8.77 -4.04
C ALA A 20 -6.68 7.74 -3.71
N ALA A 21 -5.71 7.55 -4.60
CA ALA A 21 -4.56 6.70 -4.36
C ALA A 21 -3.72 7.18 -3.17
N LEU A 22 -3.46 8.49 -3.06
CA LEU A 22 -2.76 9.08 -1.91
C LEU A 22 -3.50 8.80 -0.60
N VAL A 23 -4.81 9.06 -0.55
CA VAL A 23 -5.63 8.82 0.65
C VAL A 23 -5.62 7.35 1.05
N LEU A 24 -5.82 6.44 0.09
CA LEU A 24 -5.78 5.00 0.35
C LEU A 24 -4.42 4.53 0.88
N MET A 25 -3.32 5.10 0.40
CA MET A 25 -1.97 4.73 0.83
C MET A 25 -1.57 5.31 2.19
N ILE A 26 -2.27 6.31 2.68
CA ILE A 26 -2.09 6.80 4.06
C ILE A 26 -2.65 5.80 5.09
N LEU A 27 -3.68 5.01 4.74
CA LEU A 27 -4.32 4.09 5.68
C LEU A 27 -3.36 3.03 6.27
N PRO A 28 -2.51 2.33 5.49
CA PRO A 28 -1.51 1.41 6.05
C PRO A 28 -0.51 2.11 6.96
N LEU A 29 -0.11 3.34 6.65
CA LEU A 29 0.79 4.13 7.48
C LEU A 29 0.17 4.44 8.84
N VAL A 30 -1.09 4.89 8.85
CA VAL A 30 -1.86 5.16 10.07
C VAL A 30 -2.07 3.87 10.86
N GLY A 31 -2.40 2.77 10.18
CA GLY A 31 -2.56 1.45 10.81
C GLY A 31 -1.29 0.98 11.52
N ALA A 32 -0.13 1.11 10.88
CA ALA A 32 1.16 0.79 11.48
C ALA A 32 1.48 1.70 12.69
N ALA A 33 1.20 3.01 12.58
CA ALA A 33 1.41 3.95 13.67
C ALA A 33 0.52 3.63 14.89
N ILE A 34 -0.75 3.31 14.66
CA ILE A 34 -1.68 2.88 15.71
C ILE A 34 -1.14 1.60 16.36
N HIS A 35 -0.75 0.60 15.57
CA HIS A 35 -0.22 -0.67 16.09
C HIS A 35 0.99 -0.41 17.00
N LEU A 36 1.95 0.40 16.56
CA LEU A 36 3.16 0.71 17.33
C LEU A 36 2.89 1.52 18.62
N SER A 37 1.79 2.28 18.65
CA SER A 37 1.42 3.11 19.83
C SER A 37 0.43 2.43 20.78
N THR A 38 -0.13 1.28 20.39
CA THR A 38 -1.13 0.58 21.19
C THR A 38 -0.46 -0.19 22.35
N ASP A 39 -0.96 0.01 23.56
CA ASP A 39 -0.59 -0.83 24.69
C ASP A 39 -1.36 -2.17 24.62
N PRO A 40 -0.66 -3.31 24.49
CA PRO A 40 -1.31 -4.62 24.40
C PRO A 40 -2.20 -4.95 25.61
N ALA A 41 -1.92 -4.35 26.78
CA ALA A 41 -2.71 -4.57 28.00
C ALA A 41 -4.14 -4.05 27.89
N THR A 42 -4.40 -3.09 26.98
CA THR A 42 -5.72 -2.46 26.77
C THR A 42 -6.60 -3.24 25.79
N LEU A 43 -6.02 -4.21 25.05
CA LEU A 43 -6.75 -4.99 24.03
C LEU A 43 -7.55 -6.15 24.65
N PRO A 44 -8.68 -6.56 24.02
CA PRO A 44 -9.35 -7.83 24.29
C PRO A 44 -8.39 -9.02 24.17
N LEU A 45 -8.67 -10.13 24.86
CA LEU A 45 -7.76 -11.26 24.92
C LEU A 45 -7.42 -11.91 23.57
N ASP A 46 -8.41 -11.98 22.68
CA ASP A 46 -8.27 -12.52 21.33
C ASP A 46 -7.41 -11.61 20.44
N GLU A 47 -7.65 -10.30 20.48
CA GLU A 47 -6.84 -9.32 19.76
C GLU A 47 -5.41 -9.23 20.31
N ARG A 48 -5.24 -9.38 21.63
CA ARG A 48 -3.92 -9.41 22.27
C ARG A 48 -3.07 -10.58 21.79
N ALA A 49 -3.68 -11.74 21.59
CA ALA A 49 -2.99 -12.92 21.06
C ALA A 49 -2.48 -12.69 19.63
N GLN A 50 -3.30 -12.08 18.77
CA GLN A 50 -2.89 -11.70 17.41
C GLN A 50 -1.78 -10.64 17.42
N TYR A 51 -1.94 -9.61 18.25
CA TYR A 51 -0.95 -8.55 18.41
C TYR A 51 0.43 -9.11 18.84
N ALA A 52 0.43 -10.03 19.81
CA ALA A 52 1.66 -10.66 20.29
C ALA A 52 2.29 -11.63 19.27
N ALA A 53 1.48 -12.21 18.37
CA ALA A 53 1.93 -13.12 17.34
C ALA A 53 2.48 -12.40 16.09
N GLU A 54 2.15 -11.12 15.90
CA GLU A 54 2.62 -10.33 14.76
C GLU A 54 4.04 -9.81 15.00
N PRO A 55 5.05 -10.28 14.23
CA PRO A 55 6.42 -9.83 14.40
C PRO A 55 6.59 -8.37 13.99
N LEU A 56 7.48 -7.65 14.68
CA LEU A 56 7.76 -6.24 14.41
C LEU A 56 8.11 -5.96 12.93
N TRP A 57 8.83 -6.87 12.28
CA TRP A 57 9.20 -6.68 10.86
C TRP A 57 7.98 -6.63 9.92
N MET A 58 6.89 -7.34 10.25
CA MET A 58 5.64 -7.26 9.49
C MET A 58 4.98 -5.89 9.65
N VAL A 59 4.89 -5.38 10.87
CA VAL A 59 4.37 -4.04 11.15
C VAL A 59 5.18 -2.96 10.42
N LEU A 60 6.51 -3.09 10.42
CA LEU A 60 7.40 -2.19 9.69
C LEU A 60 7.23 -2.31 8.17
N ALA A 61 7.06 -3.53 7.63
CA ALA A 61 6.78 -3.73 6.21
C ALA A 61 5.45 -3.08 5.80
N PHE A 62 4.40 -3.23 6.62
CA PHE A 62 3.11 -2.59 6.40
C PHE A 62 3.21 -1.05 6.46
N GLY A 63 3.94 -0.51 7.45
CA GLY A 63 4.23 0.92 7.56
C GLY A 63 5.05 1.46 6.38
N LEU A 64 6.05 0.71 5.92
CA LEU A 64 6.86 1.06 4.75
C LEU A 64 6.00 1.08 3.48
N ALA A 65 5.08 0.12 3.33
CA ALA A 65 4.14 0.12 2.21
C ALA A 65 3.27 1.39 2.20
N GLY A 66 2.77 1.80 3.38
CA GLY A 66 2.02 3.04 3.55
C GLY A 66 2.86 4.28 3.25
N LEU A 67 4.07 4.37 3.79
CA LEU A 67 4.96 5.52 3.59
C LEU A 67 5.36 5.66 2.11
N ALA A 68 5.89 4.61 1.51
CA ALA A 68 6.28 4.60 0.10
C ALA A 68 5.07 4.84 -0.81
N GLY A 69 3.92 4.26 -0.47
CA GLY A 69 2.67 4.45 -1.20
C GLY A 69 2.13 5.88 -1.10
N ALA A 70 2.16 6.50 0.08
CA ALA A 70 1.76 7.89 0.28
C ALA A 70 2.68 8.85 -0.50
N LEU A 71 4.00 8.64 -0.43
CA LEU A 71 4.97 9.40 -1.24
C LEU A 71 4.72 9.20 -2.74
N GLY A 72 4.47 7.97 -3.19
CA GLY A 72 4.14 7.66 -4.57
C GLY A 72 2.83 8.33 -5.01
N GLY A 73 1.79 8.32 -4.17
CA GLY A 73 0.53 9.01 -4.41
C GLY A 73 0.71 10.53 -4.51
N LEU A 74 1.50 11.11 -3.61
CA LEU A 74 1.86 12.53 -3.68
C LEU A 74 2.61 12.85 -4.97
N MET A 75 3.58 12.00 -5.37
CA MET A 75 4.30 12.18 -6.64
C MET A 75 3.38 12.05 -7.85
N MET A 76 2.33 11.19 -7.80
CA MET A 76 1.29 11.15 -8.84
C MET A 76 0.51 12.46 -8.92
N VAL A 77 0.08 13.03 -7.78
CA VAL A 77 -0.61 14.32 -7.74
C VAL A 77 0.27 15.43 -8.31
N LEU A 78 1.56 15.44 -7.94
CA LEU A 78 2.57 16.36 -8.46
C LEU A 78 3.06 16.00 -9.88
N ARG A 79 2.55 14.92 -10.45
CA ARG A 79 2.88 14.42 -11.79
C ARG A 79 4.36 14.12 -12.01
N ARG A 80 5.04 13.63 -10.97
CA ARG A 80 6.46 13.28 -11.02
C ARG A 80 6.67 11.81 -11.41
N THR A 81 7.67 11.54 -12.23
CA THR A 81 8.04 10.17 -12.65
C THR A 81 8.48 9.28 -11.49
N ALA A 82 8.92 9.87 -10.37
CA ALA A 82 9.25 9.16 -9.14
C ALA A 82 8.07 8.40 -8.52
N ALA A 83 6.83 8.67 -8.92
CA ALA A 83 5.64 7.96 -8.46
C ALA A 83 5.73 6.45 -8.70
N GLN A 84 6.18 6.03 -9.88
CA GLN A 84 6.24 4.60 -10.23
C GLN A 84 7.24 3.80 -9.36
N PRO A 85 8.50 4.19 -9.17
CA PRO A 85 9.40 3.46 -8.28
C PRO A 85 8.93 3.47 -6.82
N MET A 86 8.34 4.56 -6.33
CA MET A 86 7.77 4.60 -4.98
C MET A 86 6.63 3.59 -4.83
N MET A 87 5.72 3.51 -5.80
CA MET A 87 4.65 2.52 -5.80
C MET A 87 5.16 1.08 -5.93
N LEU A 88 6.28 0.86 -6.63
CA LEU A 88 6.92 -0.46 -6.68
C LEU A 88 7.46 -0.87 -5.31
N VAL A 89 8.07 0.05 -4.57
CA VAL A 89 8.52 -0.20 -3.19
C VAL A 89 7.32 -0.52 -2.29
N ALA A 90 6.23 0.24 -2.40
CA ALA A 90 5.00 -0.02 -1.65
C ALA A 90 4.43 -1.41 -1.96
N LEU A 91 4.39 -1.81 -3.23
CA LEU A 91 3.93 -3.12 -3.66
C LEU A 91 4.81 -4.25 -3.11
N ALA A 92 6.14 -4.10 -3.16
CA ALA A 92 7.06 -5.09 -2.61
C ALA A 92 6.89 -5.22 -1.09
N ALA A 93 6.78 -4.10 -0.37
CA ALA A 93 6.60 -4.09 1.08
C ALA A 93 5.27 -4.73 1.50
N ILE A 94 4.17 -4.44 0.81
CA ILE A 94 2.87 -5.06 1.12
C ILE A 94 2.86 -6.56 0.78
N ALA A 95 3.57 -6.98 -0.27
CA ALA A 95 3.73 -8.40 -0.59
C ALA A 95 4.51 -9.15 0.49
N ILE A 96 5.58 -8.54 1.02
CA ILE A 96 6.35 -9.10 2.15
C ILE A 96 5.45 -9.23 3.39
N TRP A 97 4.69 -8.20 3.74
CA TRP A 97 3.73 -8.25 4.84
C TRP A 97 2.70 -9.36 4.63
N PHE A 98 2.11 -9.45 3.44
CA PHE A 98 1.10 -10.46 3.10
C PHE A 98 1.65 -11.89 3.20
N LEU A 99 2.87 -12.13 2.70
CA LEU A 99 3.53 -13.43 2.85
C LEU A 99 3.78 -13.77 4.32
N GLY A 100 4.09 -12.77 5.13
CA GLY A 100 4.29 -12.92 6.57
C GLY A 100 3.08 -13.52 7.29
N LEU A 101 1.85 -13.24 6.83
CA LEU A 101 0.63 -13.80 7.38
C LEU A 101 0.58 -15.34 7.29
N PHE A 102 1.23 -15.92 6.29
CA PHE A 102 1.23 -17.36 6.04
C PHE A 102 2.49 -18.07 6.55
N VAL A 103 3.61 -17.36 6.60
CA VAL A 103 4.91 -17.90 7.05
C VAL A 103 4.97 -18.04 8.56
N ASN A 104 4.23 -17.21 9.32
CA ASN A 104 4.19 -17.26 10.78
C ASN A 104 3.05 -18.18 11.25
N PRO A 105 3.34 -19.42 11.73
CA PRO A 105 2.28 -20.36 12.11
C PRO A 105 1.40 -19.83 13.23
N GLY A 106 2.00 -19.19 14.23
CA GLY A 106 1.28 -18.63 15.38
C GLY A 106 0.28 -17.53 15.01
N LEU A 107 0.59 -16.73 13.98
CA LEU A 107 -0.32 -15.70 13.46
C LEU A 107 -1.37 -16.33 12.55
N ARG A 108 -0.96 -17.22 11.64
CA ARG A 108 -1.86 -17.86 10.68
C ARG A 108 -3.03 -18.58 11.35
N ASP A 109 -2.79 -19.27 12.45
CA ASP A 109 -3.80 -20.06 13.16
C ASP A 109 -4.82 -19.16 13.92
N LEU A 110 -4.48 -17.88 14.13
CA LEU A 110 -5.34 -16.87 14.75
C LEU A 110 -6.14 -16.05 13.73
N LEU A 111 -5.81 -16.12 12.43
CA LEU A 111 -6.47 -15.32 11.40
C LEU A 111 -7.85 -15.89 11.04
N SER A 112 -8.85 -15.03 11.05
CA SER A 112 -10.17 -15.33 10.51
C SER A 112 -10.18 -15.27 8.98
N THR A 113 -11.12 -15.96 8.34
CA THR A 113 -11.34 -15.88 6.89
C THR A 113 -11.58 -14.45 6.42
N GLY A 114 -12.29 -13.62 7.23
CA GLY A 114 -12.53 -12.22 6.93
C GLY A 114 -11.25 -11.39 6.92
N GLN A 115 -10.32 -11.64 7.82
CA GLN A 115 -9.01 -10.94 7.87
C GLN A 115 -8.14 -11.32 6.68
N ILE A 116 -8.15 -12.58 6.26
CA ILE A 116 -7.44 -13.03 5.05
C ILE A 116 -8.03 -12.36 3.81
N ALA A 117 -9.36 -12.32 3.69
CA ALA A 117 -10.04 -11.64 2.60
C ALA A 117 -9.71 -10.13 2.56
N ALA A 118 -9.71 -9.47 3.72
CA ALA A 118 -9.31 -8.06 3.83
C ALA A 118 -7.85 -7.85 3.39
N ALA A 119 -6.93 -8.73 3.78
CA ALA A 119 -5.53 -8.67 3.36
C ALA A 119 -5.38 -8.80 1.82
N ILE A 120 -6.12 -9.71 1.20
CA ILE A 120 -6.15 -9.86 -0.26
C ILE A 120 -6.64 -8.57 -0.93
N ILE A 121 -7.69 -7.97 -0.41
CA ILE A 121 -8.24 -6.70 -0.93
C ILE A 121 -7.18 -5.58 -0.83
N VAL A 122 -6.47 -5.47 0.28
CA VAL A 122 -5.39 -4.48 0.46
C VAL A 122 -4.30 -4.66 -0.60
N VAL A 123 -3.83 -5.89 -0.80
CA VAL A 123 -2.82 -6.18 -1.84
C VAL A 123 -3.34 -5.83 -3.23
N ALA A 124 -4.60 -6.17 -3.55
CA ALA A 124 -5.22 -5.85 -4.84
C ALA A 124 -5.33 -4.33 -5.07
N ILE A 125 -5.65 -3.56 -4.03
CA ILE A 125 -5.69 -2.09 -4.10
C ILE A 125 -4.29 -1.53 -4.41
N VAL A 126 -3.26 -1.96 -3.68
CA VAL A 126 -1.88 -1.49 -3.89
C VAL A 126 -1.39 -1.88 -5.29
N TRP A 127 -1.70 -3.07 -5.76
CA TRP A 127 -1.42 -3.51 -7.12
C TRP A 127 -2.08 -2.62 -8.17
N THR A 128 -3.35 -2.30 -7.98
CA THR A 128 -4.13 -1.43 -8.89
C THR A 128 -3.52 -0.03 -8.95
N ILE A 129 -3.12 0.53 -7.80
CA ILE A 129 -2.49 1.86 -7.73
C ILE A 129 -1.11 1.83 -8.41
N PHE A 130 -0.31 0.79 -8.20
CA PHE A 130 0.96 0.63 -8.91
C PHE A 130 0.77 0.55 -10.42
N TRP A 131 -0.21 -0.25 -10.87
CA TRP A 131 -0.54 -0.36 -12.28
C TRP A 131 -0.98 1.00 -12.86
N PHE A 132 -1.78 1.75 -12.13
CA PHE A 132 -2.19 3.11 -12.51
C PHE A 132 -0.99 4.05 -12.62
N ALA A 133 -0.05 4.05 -11.69
CA ALA A 133 1.17 4.84 -11.76
C ALA A 133 2.02 4.48 -12.97
N ARG A 134 2.20 3.19 -13.25
CA ARG A 134 2.91 2.68 -14.42
C ARG A 134 2.25 3.12 -15.73
N HIS A 135 0.92 2.95 -15.82
CA HIS A 135 0.14 3.36 -17.00
C HIS A 135 0.23 4.87 -17.25
N SER A 136 0.13 5.68 -16.19
CA SER A 136 0.25 7.13 -16.25
C SER A 136 1.62 7.57 -16.76
N ARG A 137 2.69 6.87 -16.36
CA ARG A 137 4.04 7.12 -16.86
C ARG A 137 4.16 6.77 -18.35
N GLN A 138 3.63 5.62 -18.78
CA GLN A 138 3.67 5.19 -20.18
C GLN A 138 2.90 6.14 -21.11
N ARG A 139 1.86 6.81 -20.60
CA ARG A 139 1.10 7.82 -21.34
C ARG A 139 1.73 9.23 -21.32
N GLY A 140 2.86 9.40 -20.61
CA GLY A 140 3.51 10.70 -20.47
C GLY A 140 2.75 11.70 -19.60
N TRP A 141 1.84 11.23 -18.73
CA TRP A 141 1.13 12.07 -17.76
C TRP A 141 2.02 12.45 -16.56
N LEU A 142 3.03 11.62 -16.27
CA LEU A 142 4.08 11.91 -15.29
C LEU A 142 5.31 12.48 -15.99
N ARG A 143 5.92 13.53 -15.39
CA ARG A 143 7.07 14.29 -15.95
C ARG A 143 8.23 14.33 -14.95
#